data_85149c90367d3ac9c1023b69635378c2
#
_entry.id   85149c90367d3ac9c1023b69635378c2
#
_cell.length_a   1.000
_cell.length_b   1.000
_cell.length_c   1.000
_cell.angle_alpha   90.00
_cell.angle_beta   90.00
_cell.angle_gamma   90.00
#
_symmetry.space_group_name_H-M   'P 1'
#
loop_
_entity.id
_entity.type
_entity.pdbx_description
1 polymer ?
#
loop_
_entity_poly.entity_id
_entity_poly.type
_entity_poly.pdbx_seq_one_letter_code
_entity_poly.pdbx_strand_id
1 'polypeptide(L)'
;AYTAAALSYLVQGSAKPIVLTGAQKPIWFDGTDSKRNLTDAFLYACRGCGGVQIVFNGKVILGTRARKTFSKSFQAFSSVNYPDLAVLQDERLLQYIRTESLPRPVFYDKLCENVGLLKLIPGTRRELVDFMMERYDGIVVESFGVGGLPEYPGEEFYPLVQRAVERGKIVVMTTQVPNEGSDLSVYHVGGHLKNTLHLLEAFDMTTEAAVCKLMWILGQTKEFEQVRELFNRPVAWDILTLG
;
A
#
# COMPACT_ATOMS: atom_id res chain seq x y z
N ALA A 1 4.74 -3.64 -7.28
CA ALA A 1 4.24 -2.89 -6.14
C ALA A 1 3.86 -3.83 -4.98
N TYR A 2 2.86 -4.69 -5.12
CA TYR A 2 2.40 -5.58 -4.02
C TYR A 2 3.51 -6.39 -3.35
N THR A 3 4.40 -7.04 -4.12
CA THR A 3 5.52 -7.82 -3.55
C THR A 3 6.46 -6.94 -2.71
N ALA A 4 6.75 -5.72 -3.18
CA ALA A 4 7.60 -4.79 -2.43
C ALA A 4 6.91 -4.30 -1.16
N ALA A 5 5.61 -3.97 -1.22
CA ALA A 5 4.83 -3.60 -0.05
C ALA A 5 4.76 -4.75 0.97
N ALA A 6 4.42 -5.97 0.54
CA ALA A 6 4.35 -7.15 1.41
C ALA A 6 5.69 -7.42 2.10
N LEU A 7 6.80 -7.40 1.36
CA LEU A 7 8.14 -7.57 1.92
C LEU A 7 8.49 -6.48 2.94
N SER A 8 8.03 -5.24 2.71
CA SER A 8 8.27 -4.14 3.67
C SER A 8 7.61 -4.39 5.02
N TYR A 9 6.47 -5.07 5.06
CA TYR A 9 5.81 -5.47 6.31
C TYR A 9 6.37 -6.76 6.91
N LEU A 10 6.80 -7.70 6.06
CA LEU A 10 7.38 -8.97 6.53
C LEU A 10 8.81 -8.82 7.03
N VAL A 11 9.58 -7.84 6.52
CA VAL A 11 10.98 -7.60 6.88
C VAL A 11 11.17 -6.15 7.30
N GLN A 12 11.02 -5.88 8.59
CA GLN A 12 11.08 -4.51 9.11
C GLN A 12 12.47 -4.19 9.67
N GLY A 13 12.95 -3.00 9.34
CA GLY A 13 14.20 -2.46 9.89
C GLY A 13 15.48 -3.16 9.41
N SER A 14 15.46 -3.85 8.26
CA SER A 14 16.66 -4.45 7.68
C SER A 14 17.70 -3.39 7.35
N ALA A 15 18.94 -3.58 7.81
CA ALA A 15 20.08 -2.76 7.43
C ALA A 15 20.59 -3.08 6.01
N LYS A 16 20.18 -4.23 5.46
CA LYS A 16 20.53 -4.62 4.09
C LYS A 16 19.42 -4.23 3.13
N PRO A 17 19.75 -3.68 1.94
CA PRO A 17 18.76 -3.42 0.91
C PRO A 17 18.15 -4.72 0.38
N ILE A 18 16.86 -4.72 0.20
CA ILE A 18 16.08 -5.77 -0.49
C ILE A 18 15.52 -5.12 -1.75
N VAL A 19 16.15 -5.43 -2.88
CA VAL A 19 15.90 -4.72 -4.14
C VAL A 19 15.06 -5.57 -5.07
N LEU A 20 13.93 -5.00 -5.49
CA LEU A 20 13.09 -5.56 -6.54
C LEU A 20 13.32 -4.76 -7.82
N THR A 21 13.39 -5.48 -8.93
CA THR A 21 13.47 -4.88 -10.26
C THR A 21 12.72 -5.74 -11.27
N GLY A 22 12.73 -5.32 -12.52
CA GLY A 22 12.13 -6.02 -13.64
C GLY A 22 12.38 -5.27 -14.94
N ALA A 23 11.63 -5.60 -15.97
CA ALA A 23 11.73 -4.95 -17.26
C ALA A 23 10.38 -4.86 -17.96
N GLN A 24 10.20 -3.85 -18.81
CA GLN A 24 9.05 -3.74 -19.71
C GLN A 24 9.27 -4.57 -20.99
N LYS A 25 10.53 -4.72 -21.42
CA LYS A 25 10.89 -5.55 -22.56
C LYS A 25 11.84 -6.67 -22.14
N PRO A 26 11.60 -7.92 -22.57
CA PRO A 26 12.50 -9.04 -22.30
C PRO A 26 13.96 -8.75 -22.71
N ILE A 27 14.92 -9.38 -22.03
CA ILE A 27 16.35 -9.07 -22.18
C ILE A 27 16.91 -9.30 -23.60
N TRP A 28 16.26 -10.15 -24.37
CA TRP A 28 16.65 -10.48 -25.76
C TRP A 28 16.05 -9.53 -26.81
N PHE A 29 15.23 -8.57 -26.42
CA PHE A 29 14.70 -7.57 -27.34
C PHE A 29 15.71 -6.44 -27.57
N ASP A 30 15.81 -5.95 -28.81
CA ASP A 30 16.53 -4.73 -29.11
C ASP A 30 15.88 -3.55 -28.39
N GLY A 31 16.70 -2.70 -27.77
CA GLY A 31 16.24 -1.57 -26.99
C GLY A 31 15.52 -1.97 -25.71
N THR A 32 15.90 -3.11 -25.09
CA THR A 32 15.43 -3.55 -23.78
C THR A 32 15.88 -2.63 -22.65
N ASP A 33 15.05 -2.45 -21.65
CA ASP A 33 15.38 -1.80 -20.38
C ASP A 33 15.97 -2.76 -19.33
N SER A 34 15.95 -4.08 -19.61
CA SER A 34 16.33 -5.14 -18.66
C SER A 34 17.77 -4.99 -18.16
N LYS A 35 18.73 -4.76 -19.06
CA LYS A 35 20.16 -4.69 -18.70
C LYS A 35 20.44 -3.54 -17.78
N ARG A 36 19.89 -2.35 -18.10
CA ARG A 36 20.04 -1.16 -17.27
C ARG A 36 19.39 -1.36 -15.90
N ASN A 37 18.13 -1.80 -15.87
CA ASN A 37 17.44 -2.02 -14.61
C ASN A 37 18.15 -3.03 -13.71
N LEU A 38 18.71 -4.09 -14.29
CA LEU A 38 19.46 -5.10 -13.53
C LEU A 38 20.78 -4.53 -12.99
N THR A 39 21.55 -3.79 -13.82
CA THR A 39 22.78 -3.14 -13.39
C THR A 39 22.51 -2.13 -12.26
N ASP A 40 21.51 -1.29 -12.42
CA ASP A 40 21.09 -0.31 -11.42
C ASP A 40 20.67 -0.98 -10.10
N ALA A 41 19.94 -2.10 -10.20
CA ALA A 41 19.50 -2.88 -9.03
C ALA A 41 20.70 -3.48 -8.27
N PHE A 42 21.68 -4.06 -8.95
CA PHE A 42 22.90 -4.57 -8.32
C PHE A 42 23.72 -3.43 -7.68
N LEU A 43 23.88 -2.32 -8.38
CA LEU A 43 24.61 -1.17 -7.85
C LEU A 43 23.96 -0.65 -6.56
N TYR A 44 22.63 -0.55 -6.56
CA TYR A 44 21.90 -0.12 -5.36
C TYR A 44 21.97 -1.16 -4.24
N ALA A 45 21.85 -2.44 -4.56
CA ALA A 45 21.98 -3.53 -3.57
C ALA A 45 23.34 -3.54 -2.87
N CYS A 46 24.41 -3.10 -3.55
CA CYS A 46 25.76 -3.03 -2.98
C CYS A 46 26.03 -1.73 -2.20
N ARG A 47 25.38 -0.62 -2.54
CA ARG A 47 25.75 0.73 -2.05
C ARG A 47 24.60 1.51 -1.43
N GLY A 48 23.38 1.03 -1.60
CA GLY A 48 22.15 1.69 -1.10
C GLY A 48 21.93 1.53 0.40
N CYS A 49 20.85 2.09 0.86
CA CYS A 49 20.38 1.95 2.25
C CYS A 49 19.48 0.72 2.42
N GLY A 50 19.30 0.29 3.67
CA GLY A 50 18.51 -0.90 4.02
C GLY A 50 17.01 -0.76 3.72
N GLY A 51 16.26 -1.82 3.99
CA GLY A 51 14.82 -1.90 3.74
C GLY A 51 14.49 -2.41 2.33
N VAL A 52 13.22 -2.27 1.92
CA VAL A 52 12.70 -2.80 0.65
C VAL A 52 12.48 -1.68 -0.35
N GLN A 53 13.05 -1.81 -1.53
CA GLN A 53 12.96 -0.80 -2.60
C GLN A 53 12.70 -1.45 -3.96
N ILE A 54 12.04 -0.68 -4.83
CA ILE A 54 11.97 -0.97 -6.26
C ILE A 54 13.01 -0.08 -6.97
N VAL A 55 13.91 -0.70 -7.73
CA VAL A 55 14.84 -0.01 -8.61
C VAL A 55 14.41 -0.21 -10.04
N PHE A 56 14.00 0.86 -10.71
CA PHE A 56 13.46 0.80 -12.05
C PHE A 56 13.70 2.11 -12.80
N ASN A 57 14.20 2.02 -14.03
CA ASN A 57 14.50 3.18 -14.90
C ASN A 57 15.34 4.26 -14.20
N GLY A 58 16.39 3.85 -13.48
CA GLY A 58 17.29 4.76 -12.78
C GLY A 58 16.73 5.39 -11.51
N LYS A 59 15.53 5.01 -11.06
CA LYS A 59 14.90 5.51 -9.84
C LYS A 59 14.89 4.44 -8.76
N VAL A 60 15.05 4.88 -7.52
CA VAL A 60 14.92 4.05 -6.32
C VAL A 60 13.68 4.50 -5.55
N ILE A 61 12.70 3.63 -5.49
CA ILE A 61 11.38 3.91 -4.92
C ILE A 61 11.19 3.04 -3.68
N LEU A 62 10.69 3.62 -2.61
CA LEU A 62 10.36 2.89 -1.39
C LEU A 62 9.26 1.85 -1.65
N GLY A 63 9.41 0.64 -1.13
CA GLY A 63 8.52 -0.48 -1.44
C GLY A 63 7.04 -0.23 -1.10
N THR A 64 6.78 0.51 -0.02
CA THR A 64 5.43 0.90 0.43
C THR A 64 4.82 2.04 -0.39
N ARG A 65 5.66 2.81 -1.10
CA ARG A 65 5.25 3.98 -1.87
C ARG A 65 5.19 3.74 -3.38
N ALA A 66 5.63 2.55 -3.80
CA ALA A 66 5.74 2.21 -5.20
C ALA A 66 4.38 1.83 -5.81
N ARG A 67 4.02 2.46 -6.92
CA ARG A 67 2.87 2.11 -7.75
C ARG A 67 3.28 1.93 -9.20
N LYS A 68 2.74 0.92 -9.89
CA LYS A 68 2.92 0.78 -11.33
C LYS A 68 1.94 1.70 -12.05
N THR A 69 2.44 2.85 -12.54
CA THR A 69 1.63 3.90 -13.13
C THR A 69 1.57 3.85 -14.65
N PHE A 70 2.53 3.17 -15.30
CA PHE A 70 2.55 3.01 -16.76
C PHE A 70 2.71 1.55 -17.14
N SER A 71 1.89 1.09 -18.08
CA SER A 71 1.90 -0.31 -18.55
C SER A 71 2.91 -0.58 -19.66
N LYS A 72 3.33 0.44 -20.43
CA LYS A 72 4.18 0.31 -21.61
C LYS A 72 5.48 1.10 -21.53
N SER A 73 5.48 2.26 -20.89
CA SER A 73 6.65 3.11 -20.74
C SER A 73 7.73 2.44 -19.87
N PHE A 74 9.00 2.70 -20.18
CA PHE A 74 10.11 2.28 -19.32
C PHE A 74 10.05 2.94 -17.93
N GLN A 75 9.43 4.09 -17.83
CA GLN A 75 9.12 4.72 -16.54
C GLN A 75 7.87 4.09 -15.90
N ALA A 76 7.90 2.77 -15.68
CA ALA A 76 6.73 2.00 -15.28
C ALA A 76 6.23 2.27 -13.87
N PHE A 77 7.13 2.58 -12.94
CA PHE A 77 6.81 2.79 -11.52
C PHE A 77 7.01 4.25 -11.13
N SER A 78 6.17 4.70 -10.21
CA SER A 78 6.26 6.02 -9.57
C SER A 78 6.20 5.87 -8.05
N SER A 79 6.88 6.78 -7.35
CA SER A 79 6.68 6.99 -5.93
C SER A 79 5.43 7.83 -5.72
N VAL A 80 4.54 7.41 -4.83
CA VAL A 80 3.28 8.09 -4.54
C VAL A 80 3.34 8.70 -3.14
N ASN A 81 3.01 9.98 -3.04
CA ASN A 81 3.02 10.79 -1.81
C ASN A 81 4.37 10.77 -1.05
N TYR A 82 5.46 10.39 -1.74
CA TYR A 82 6.80 10.35 -1.16
C TYR A 82 7.84 10.52 -2.28
N PRO A 83 8.98 11.20 -2.04
CA PRO A 83 10.00 11.36 -3.07
C PRO A 83 10.72 10.05 -3.38
N ASP A 84 11.38 9.99 -4.54
CA ASP A 84 12.33 8.92 -4.84
C ASP A 84 13.48 8.96 -3.80
N LEU A 85 13.93 7.80 -3.31
CA LEU A 85 15.01 7.72 -2.31
C LEU A 85 16.36 8.09 -2.92
N ALA A 86 16.56 7.74 -4.17
CA ALA A 86 17.81 7.95 -4.91
C ALA A 86 17.56 7.91 -6.41
N VAL A 87 18.55 8.36 -7.16
CA VAL A 87 18.62 8.23 -8.61
C VAL A 87 19.96 7.57 -8.99
N LEU A 88 19.90 6.67 -9.96
CA LEU A 88 21.05 6.02 -10.57
C LEU A 88 21.25 6.59 -11.97
N GLN A 89 22.39 7.21 -12.19
CA GLN A 89 22.76 7.82 -13.46
C GLN A 89 24.23 7.57 -13.73
N ASP A 90 24.55 7.06 -14.91
CA ASP A 90 25.93 6.80 -15.37
C ASP A 90 26.75 6.01 -14.32
N GLU A 91 26.16 4.91 -13.80
CA GLU A 91 26.74 4.03 -12.76
C GLU A 91 27.04 4.76 -11.44
N ARG A 92 26.45 5.93 -11.22
CA ARG A 92 26.53 6.70 -9.98
C ARG A 92 25.24 6.64 -9.23
N LEU A 93 25.34 6.40 -7.93
CA LEU A 93 24.21 6.47 -7.00
C LEU A 93 24.18 7.86 -6.36
N LEU A 94 23.11 8.60 -6.63
CA LEU A 94 22.78 9.87 -5.96
C LEU A 94 21.72 9.61 -4.92
N GLN A 95 22.13 9.41 -3.68
CA GLN A 95 21.24 9.13 -2.55
C GLN A 95 20.70 10.42 -1.96
N TYR A 96 19.38 10.63 -1.97
CA TYR A 96 18.70 11.80 -1.40
C TYR A 96 18.22 11.52 0.01
N ILE A 97 17.55 10.39 0.22
CA ILE A 97 16.95 9.99 1.50
C ILE A 97 17.51 8.64 1.90
N ARG A 98 17.94 8.52 3.14
CA ARG A 98 18.36 7.25 3.74
C ARG A 98 17.24 6.69 4.59
N THR A 99 16.96 5.41 4.44
CA THR A 99 16.04 4.69 5.31
C THR A 99 16.73 4.35 6.64
N GLU A 100 15.95 4.34 7.69
CA GLU A 100 16.42 3.90 9.00
C GLU A 100 16.43 2.37 9.08
N SER A 101 17.38 1.85 9.84
CA SER A 101 17.47 0.42 10.15
C SER A 101 17.38 0.21 11.67
N LEU A 102 16.86 -0.93 12.06
CA LEU A 102 16.86 -1.34 13.46
C LEU A 102 18.17 -2.08 13.79
N PRO A 103 18.64 -2.03 15.06
CA PRO A 103 19.79 -2.83 15.49
C PRO A 103 19.58 -4.33 15.24
N ARG A 104 18.32 -4.78 15.33
CA ARG A 104 17.89 -6.14 14.97
C ARG A 104 16.65 -6.03 14.12
N PRO A 105 16.68 -6.48 12.87
CA PRO A 105 15.50 -6.51 12.01
C PRO A 105 14.46 -7.49 12.56
N VAL A 106 13.19 -7.17 12.34
CA VAL A 106 12.07 -8.03 12.72
C VAL A 106 11.56 -8.73 11.48
N PHE A 107 11.34 -10.04 11.60
CA PHE A 107 10.84 -10.89 10.52
C PHE A 107 9.47 -11.45 10.91
N TYR A 108 8.53 -11.39 9.98
CA TYR A 108 7.23 -12.02 10.07
C TYR A 108 7.11 -13.03 8.93
N ASP A 109 6.42 -14.13 9.16
CA ASP A 109 6.27 -15.25 8.23
C ASP A 109 4.81 -15.52 7.82
N LYS A 110 3.87 -14.69 8.30
CA LYS A 110 2.43 -14.90 8.08
C LYS A 110 1.80 -13.69 7.40
N LEU A 111 0.99 -14.01 6.39
CA LEU A 111 0.04 -13.11 5.74
C LEU A 111 -1.34 -13.77 5.75
N CYS A 112 -2.38 -13.00 6.03
CA CYS A 112 -3.76 -13.44 5.82
C CYS A 112 -4.11 -13.18 4.35
N GLU A 113 -4.37 -14.23 3.59
CA GLU A 113 -4.77 -14.12 2.18
C GLU A 113 -6.25 -13.72 2.02
N ASN A 114 -7.03 -13.83 3.09
CA ASN A 114 -8.47 -13.53 3.08
C ASN A 114 -8.76 -12.02 3.26
N VAL A 115 -8.10 -11.20 2.43
CA VAL A 115 -8.27 -9.74 2.34
C VAL A 115 -8.74 -9.39 0.94
N GLY A 116 -9.86 -8.66 0.84
CA GLY A 116 -10.45 -8.20 -0.40
C GLY A 116 -10.21 -6.72 -0.67
N LEU A 117 -10.18 -6.35 -1.95
CA LEU A 117 -10.19 -4.96 -2.41
C LEU A 117 -11.51 -4.68 -3.12
N LEU A 118 -12.30 -3.76 -2.58
CA LEU A 118 -13.56 -3.29 -3.16
C LEU A 118 -13.37 -1.90 -3.74
N LYS A 119 -13.35 -1.79 -5.05
CA LYS A 119 -13.35 -0.50 -5.73
C LYS A 119 -14.79 -0.08 -6.02
N LEU A 120 -15.23 1.00 -5.41
CA LEU A 120 -16.56 1.55 -5.64
C LEU A 120 -16.61 2.27 -6.99
N ILE A 121 -17.66 2.02 -7.75
CA ILE A 121 -17.98 2.74 -9.00
C ILE A 121 -19.42 3.23 -8.94
N PRO A 122 -19.83 4.24 -9.73
CA PRO A 122 -21.23 4.56 -9.89
C PRO A 122 -22.02 3.32 -10.32
N GLY A 123 -23.08 2.98 -9.60
CA GLY A 123 -23.87 1.75 -9.84
C GLY A 123 -23.31 0.49 -9.17
N THR A 124 -22.34 0.61 -8.25
CA THR A 124 -21.97 -0.53 -7.39
C THR A 124 -23.23 -1.02 -6.65
N ARG A 125 -23.53 -2.32 -6.82
CA ARG A 125 -24.71 -2.95 -6.23
C ARG A 125 -24.41 -3.38 -4.80
N ARG A 126 -25.42 -3.24 -3.92
CA ARG A 126 -25.32 -3.67 -2.52
C ARG A 126 -24.99 -5.15 -2.36
N GLU A 127 -25.47 -6.01 -3.29
CA GLU A 127 -25.20 -7.44 -3.24
C GLU A 127 -23.72 -7.77 -3.40
N LEU A 128 -22.97 -6.97 -4.19
CA LEU A 128 -21.51 -7.11 -4.29
C LEU A 128 -20.84 -6.75 -2.97
N VAL A 129 -21.26 -5.64 -2.36
CA VAL A 129 -20.70 -5.19 -1.08
C VAL A 129 -21.00 -6.22 0.01
N ASP A 130 -22.24 -6.70 0.12
CA ASP A 130 -22.66 -7.72 1.07
C ASP A 130 -21.86 -9.01 0.89
N PHE A 131 -21.72 -9.50 -0.35
CA PHE A 131 -20.91 -10.67 -0.66
C PHE A 131 -19.45 -10.50 -0.22
N MET A 132 -18.84 -9.35 -0.49
CA MET A 132 -17.46 -9.08 -0.07
C MET A 132 -17.35 -9.06 1.46
N MET A 133 -18.27 -8.38 2.15
CA MET A 133 -18.29 -8.27 3.60
C MET A 133 -18.52 -9.63 4.30
N GLU A 134 -19.23 -10.56 3.66
CA GLU A 134 -19.41 -11.91 4.20
C GLU A 134 -18.16 -12.80 4.02
N ARG A 135 -17.49 -12.71 2.88
CA ARG A 135 -16.44 -13.66 2.47
C ARG A 135 -15.07 -13.34 2.99
N TYR A 136 -14.71 -12.07 3.12
CA TYR A 136 -13.38 -11.66 3.52
C TYR A 136 -13.31 -11.35 5.02
N ASP A 137 -12.15 -11.58 5.63
CA ASP A 137 -11.85 -11.18 7.01
C ASP A 137 -11.46 -9.71 7.09
N GLY A 138 -10.78 -9.22 6.06
CA GLY A 138 -10.42 -7.82 5.90
C GLY A 138 -10.81 -7.29 4.54
N ILE A 139 -11.31 -6.07 4.47
CA ILE A 139 -11.71 -5.43 3.22
C ILE A 139 -11.11 -4.03 3.15
N VAL A 140 -10.39 -3.74 2.06
CA VAL A 140 -9.96 -2.39 1.72
C VAL A 140 -10.96 -1.83 0.70
N VAL A 141 -11.58 -0.70 1.03
CA VAL A 141 -12.58 -0.05 0.18
C VAL A 141 -11.96 1.19 -0.48
N GLU A 142 -11.75 1.13 -1.79
CA GLU A 142 -11.38 2.31 -2.61
C GLU A 142 -12.63 3.12 -2.94
N SER A 143 -12.79 4.25 -2.27
CA SER A 143 -13.91 5.15 -2.45
C SER A 143 -13.58 6.37 -3.34
N PHE A 144 -14.55 7.24 -3.53
CA PHE A 144 -14.43 8.47 -4.34
C PHE A 144 -13.81 9.62 -3.52
N GLY A 145 -13.21 10.58 -4.23
CA GLY A 145 -12.71 11.82 -3.64
C GLY A 145 -11.79 11.57 -2.45
N VAL A 146 -12.05 12.19 -1.33
CA VAL A 146 -11.26 12.01 -0.09
C VAL A 146 -11.65 10.76 0.73
N GLY A 147 -12.57 9.93 0.24
CA GLY A 147 -13.04 8.71 0.93
C GLY A 147 -14.51 8.80 1.36
N GLY A 148 -14.94 7.86 2.19
CA GLY A 148 -16.32 7.75 2.65
C GLY A 148 -17.16 6.75 1.84
N LEU A 149 -18.34 6.42 2.36
CA LEU A 149 -19.27 5.53 1.68
C LEU A 149 -20.34 6.38 0.97
N PRO A 150 -20.59 6.15 -0.33
CA PRO A 150 -21.64 6.86 -1.02
C PRO A 150 -23.00 6.36 -0.56
N GLU A 151 -23.98 7.28 -0.52
CA GLU A 151 -25.38 6.98 -0.26
C GLU A 151 -26.17 7.17 -1.55
N TYR A 152 -26.78 6.09 -2.03
CA TYR A 152 -27.70 6.12 -3.15
C TYR A 152 -29.05 5.57 -2.72
N PRO A 153 -30.17 6.14 -3.17
CA PRO A 153 -31.49 5.58 -2.86
C PRO A 153 -31.59 4.10 -3.24
N GLY A 154 -31.85 3.23 -2.26
CA GLY A 154 -31.93 1.78 -2.44
C GLY A 154 -30.60 1.02 -2.45
N GLU A 155 -29.47 1.70 -2.37
CA GLU A 155 -28.11 1.11 -2.35
C GLU A 155 -27.36 1.66 -1.11
N GLU A 156 -27.89 1.39 0.07
CA GLU A 156 -27.32 1.84 1.34
C GLU A 156 -26.20 0.90 1.78
N PHE A 157 -24.94 1.35 1.72
CA PHE A 157 -23.77 0.54 2.08
C PHE A 157 -23.46 0.58 3.58
N TYR A 158 -23.86 1.64 4.25
CA TYR A 158 -23.59 1.83 5.67
C TYR A 158 -24.06 0.65 6.54
N PRO A 159 -25.32 0.16 6.43
CA PRO A 159 -25.77 -0.97 7.23
C PRO A 159 -25.05 -2.28 6.92
N LEU A 160 -24.52 -2.46 5.70
CA LEU A 160 -23.74 -3.63 5.32
C LEU A 160 -22.39 -3.64 6.01
N VAL A 161 -21.70 -2.49 5.95
CA VAL A 161 -20.40 -2.29 6.61
C VAL A 161 -20.53 -2.41 8.12
N GLN A 162 -21.57 -1.82 8.72
CA GLN A 162 -21.84 -1.93 10.14
C GLN A 162 -21.99 -3.39 10.58
N ARG A 163 -22.83 -4.17 9.89
CA ARG A 163 -23.00 -5.60 10.17
C ARG A 163 -21.70 -6.40 10.03
N ALA A 164 -20.87 -6.05 9.06
CA ALA A 164 -19.57 -6.71 8.88
C ALA A 164 -18.65 -6.45 10.07
N VAL A 165 -18.53 -5.21 10.49
CA VAL A 165 -17.71 -4.82 11.66
C VAL A 165 -18.24 -5.45 12.95
N GLU A 166 -19.54 -5.47 13.18
CA GLU A 166 -20.17 -6.16 14.32
C GLU A 166 -19.88 -7.67 14.35
N ARG A 167 -19.61 -8.27 13.18
CA ARG A 167 -19.16 -9.67 13.03
C ARG A 167 -17.65 -9.84 13.12
N GLY A 168 -16.90 -8.78 13.48
CA GLY A 168 -15.45 -8.81 13.64
C GLY A 168 -14.66 -8.70 12.33
N LYS A 169 -15.29 -8.27 11.23
CA LYS A 169 -14.58 -7.98 9.98
C LYS A 169 -13.84 -6.65 10.10
N ILE A 170 -12.66 -6.56 9.50
CA ILE A 170 -11.86 -5.34 9.47
C ILE A 170 -12.09 -4.61 8.15
N VAL A 171 -12.55 -3.37 8.24
CA VAL A 171 -12.78 -2.52 7.06
C VAL A 171 -11.85 -1.32 7.08
N VAL A 172 -11.10 -1.16 6.00
CA VAL A 172 -10.16 -0.05 5.78
C VAL A 172 -10.69 0.80 4.64
N MET A 173 -10.85 2.08 4.89
CA MET A 173 -11.24 3.06 3.86
C MET A 173 -9.98 3.67 3.24
N THR A 174 -10.00 3.79 1.92
CA THR A 174 -8.98 4.49 1.11
C THR A 174 -9.65 5.22 -0.05
N THR A 175 -8.86 5.91 -0.85
CA THR A 175 -9.34 6.65 -2.02
C THR A 175 -8.83 6.05 -3.33
N GLN A 176 -9.60 6.23 -4.40
CA GLN A 176 -9.18 5.94 -5.77
C GLN A 176 -8.22 7.00 -6.33
N VAL A 177 -8.17 8.17 -5.68
CA VAL A 177 -7.29 9.27 -6.08
C VAL A 177 -5.86 8.91 -5.68
N PRO A 178 -4.91 8.88 -6.61
CA PRO A 178 -3.57 8.33 -6.33
C PRO A 178 -2.72 9.21 -5.39
N ASN A 179 -2.99 10.51 -5.35
CA ASN A 179 -2.20 11.47 -4.56
C ASN A 179 -3.04 12.09 -3.45
N GLU A 180 -2.37 12.61 -2.41
CA GLU A 180 -2.92 13.28 -1.22
C GLU A 180 -3.57 12.33 -0.22
N GLY A 181 -4.19 11.23 -0.66
CA GLY A 181 -4.76 10.22 0.22
C GLY A 181 -6.21 10.45 0.60
N SER A 182 -6.69 9.70 1.59
CA SER A 182 -8.04 9.80 2.15
C SER A 182 -8.05 10.70 3.38
N ASP A 183 -9.21 11.35 3.62
CA ASP A 183 -9.50 12.10 4.84
C ASP A 183 -11.00 11.94 5.18
N LEU A 184 -11.28 11.00 6.06
CA LEU A 184 -12.64 10.74 6.50
C LEU A 184 -13.22 11.83 7.42
N SER A 185 -12.39 12.76 7.89
CA SER A 185 -12.85 13.86 8.77
C SER A 185 -13.59 14.96 8.01
N VAL A 186 -13.36 15.07 6.70
CA VAL A 186 -13.94 16.13 5.83
C VAL A 186 -15.45 16.00 5.68
N TYR A 187 -16.01 14.79 5.73
CA TYR A 187 -17.45 14.59 5.63
C TYR A 187 -18.06 14.40 6.99
N HIS A 188 -19.15 15.12 7.29
CA HIS A 188 -19.94 14.91 8.53
C HIS A 188 -20.35 13.44 8.72
N VAL A 189 -20.66 12.76 7.63
CA VAL A 189 -20.96 11.32 7.60
C VAL A 189 -19.68 10.50 7.87
N GLY A 190 -18.52 10.91 7.34
CA GLY A 190 -17.26 10.20 7.48
C GLY A 190 -16.68 10.23 8.90
N GLY A 191 -16.74 11.37 9.58
CA GLY A 191 -16.32 11.48 10.99
C GLY A 191 -17.19 10.66 11.94
N HIS A 192 -18.51 10.62 11.69
CA HIS A 192 -19.43 9.76 12.41
C HIS A 192 -19.16 8.28 12.12
N LEU A 193 -18.86 7.92 10.85
CA LEU A 193 -18.48 6.58 10.40
C LEU A 193 -17.24 6.05 11.11
N LYS A 194 -16.18 6.85 11.18
CA LYS A 194 -14.89 6.44 11.79
C LYS A 194 -15.05 6.10 13.27
N ASN A 195 -15.77 6.95 14.00
CA ASN A 195 -15.94 6.81 15.45
C ASN A 195 -17.01 5.80 15.85
N THR A 196 -18.06 5.66 15.04
CA THR A 196 -19.22 4.80 15.37
C THR A 196 -19.06 3.39 14.83
N LEU A 197 -18.38 3.21 13.68
CA LEU A 197 -18.24 1.91 13.00
C LEU A 197 -16.87 1.25 13.17
N HIS A 198 -15.95 1.80 13.96
CA HIS A 198 -14.62 1.21 14.08
C HIS A 198 -13.93 0.97 12.72
N LEU A 199 -14.04 1.91 11.79
CA LEU A 199 -13.36 1.85 10.50
C LEU A 199 -11.90 2.29 10.63
N LEU A 200 -11.04 1.64 9.88
CA LEU A 200 -9.66 2.07 9.69
C LEU A 200 -9.55 2.96 8.46
N GLU A 201 -8.55 3.83 8.45
CA GLU A 201 -8.28 4.74 7.35
C GLU A 201 -6.85 4.56 6.84
N ALA A 202 -6.71 4.47 5.52
CA ALA A 202 -5.39 4.28 4.89
C ALA A 202 -4.60 5.58 4.70
N PHE A 203 -5.21 6.75 4.96
CA PHE A 203 -4.57 8.05 4.80
C PHE A 203 -3.91 8.20 3.42
N ASP A 204 -2.63 8.54 3.40
CA ASP A 204 -1.83 8.76 2.20
C ASP A 204 -1.11 7.49 1.67
N MET A 205 -1.48 6.31 2.19
CA MET A 205 -0.95 5.03 1.72
C MET A 205 -1.32 4.77 0.25
N THR A 206 -0.46 4.04 -0.46
CA THR A 206 -0.89 3.40 -1.70
C THR A 206 -1.89 2.28 -1.40
N THR A 207 -2.80 2.00 -2.32
CA THR A 207 -3.73 0.86 -2.20
C THR A 207 -2.97 -0.45 -1.98
N GLU A 208 -1.85 -0.63 -2.70
CA GLU A 208 -0.99 -1.81 -2.58
C GLU A 208 -0.42 -1.95 -1.17
N ALA A 209 0.01 -0.84 -0.57
CA ALA A 209 0.49 -0.83 0.81
C ALA A 209 -0.63 -1.11 1.81
N ALA A 210 -1.79 -0.47 1.67
CA ALA A 210 -2.93 -0.67 2.57
C ALA A 210 -3.41 -2.14 2.59
N VAL A 211 -3.54 -2.76 1.40
CA VAL A 211 -3.90 -4.18 1.28
C VAL A 211 -2.84 -5.07 1.94
N CYS A 212 -1.55 -4.89 1.60
CA CYS A 212 -0.48 -5.72 2.15
C CYS A 212 -0.30 -5.52 3.66
N LYS A 213 -0.49 -4.30 4.17
CA LYS A 213 -0.47 -4.02 5.61
C LYS A 213 -1.57 -4.78 6.34
N LEU A 214 -2.80 -4.72 5.81
CA LEU A 214 -3.92 -5.44 6.39
C LEU A 214 -3.70 -6.95 6.35
N MET A 215 -3.19 -7.51 5.23
CA MET A 215 -2.83 -8.93 5.13
C MET A 215 -1.78 -9.33 6.18
N TRP A 216 -0.74 -8.49 6.37
CA TRP A 216 0.28 -8.73 7.38
C TRP A 216 -0.32 -8.71 8.79
N ILE A 217 -1.10 -7.68 9.14
CA ILE A 217 -1.67 -7.54 10.48
C ILE A 217 -2.61 -8.70 10.79
N LEU A 218 -3.53 -9.05 9.88
CA LEU A 218 -4.47 -10.15 10.07
C LEU A 218 -3.79 -11.53 10.11
N GLY A 219 -2.56 -11.63 9.63
CA GLY A 219 -1.70 -12.79 9.84
C GLY A 219 -1.15 -12.90 11.26
N GLN A 220 -1.14 -11.80 12.04
CA GLN A 220 -0.64 -11.77 13.42
C GLN A 220 -1.78 -11.76 14.44
N THR A 221 -2.84 -10.98 14.21
CA THR A 221 -3.95 -10.80 15.16
C THR A 221 -5.26 -10.48 14.43
N LYS A 222 -6.39 -10.83 15.05
CA LYS A 222 -7.74 -10.43 14.62
C LYS A 222 -8.45 -9.52 15.63
N GLU A 223 -7.79 -9.24 16.76
CA GLU A 223 -8.31 -8.34 17.79
C GLU A 223 -8.30 -6.90 17.30
N PHE A 224 -9.48 -6.25 17.21
CA PHE A 224 -9.65 -4.95 16.58
C PHE A 224 -8.69 -3.88 17.13
N GLU A 225 -8.53 -3.78 18.44
CA GLU A 225 -7.66 -2.76 19.05
C GLU A 225 -6.19 -2.94 18.67
N GLN A 226 -5.73 -4.20 18.61
CA GLN A 226 -4.37 -4.51 18.15
C GLN A 226 -4.22 -4.25 16.64
N VAL A 227 -5.25 -4.59 15.85
CA VAL A 227 -5.27 -4.29 14.41
C VAL A 227 -5.19 -2.80 14.19
N ARG A 228 -5.97 -2.00 14.92
CA ARG A 228 -5.99 -0.54 14.85
C ARG A 228 -4.63 0.06 15.21
N GLU A 229 -4.02 -0.38 16.30
CA GLU A 229 -2.71 0.07 16.72
C GLU A 229 -1.64 -0.21 15.64
N LEU A 230 -1.59 -1.45 15.15
CA LEU A 230 -0.64 -1.85 14.12
C LEU A 230 -0.88 -1.15 12.78
N PHE A 231 -2.15 -0.91 12.42
CA PHE A 231 -2.50 -0.24 11.17
C PHE A 231 -2.11 1.24 11.18
N ASN A 232 -2.32 1.93 12.29
CA ASN A 232 -1.99 3.35 12.44
C ASN A 232 -0.49 3.59 12.69
N ARG A 233 0.26 2.56 13.07
CA ARG A 233 1.72 2.66 13.25
C ARG A 233 2.41 2.71 11.90
N PRO A 234 3.19 3.77 11.58
CA PRO A 234 3.96 3.84 10.35
C PRO A 234 4.99 2.70 10.25
N VAL A 235 5.05 2.06 9.09
CA VAL A 235 6.04 1.04 8.75
C VAL A 235 6.67 1.39 7.41
N ALA A 236 7.98 1.55 7.38
CA ALA A 236 8.70 1.91 6.15
C ALA A 236 8.05 3.10 5.41
N TRP A 237 7.69 4.15 6.16
CA TRP A 237 7.10 5.39 5.64
C TRP A 237 5.81 5.21 4.82
N ASP A 238 5.06 4.16 5.11
CA ASP A 238 3.77 3.88 4.45
C ASP A 238 2.68 4.91 4.77
N ILE A 239 2.78 5.57 5.92
CA ILE A 239 1.95 6.71 6.33
C ILE A 239 2.88 7.87 6.68
N LEU A 240 2.61 9.06 6.15
CA LEU A 240 3.22 10.29 6.61
C LEU A 240 2.36 10.83 7.75
N THR A 241 2.94 10.94 8.93
CA THR A 241 2.29 11.69 10.02
C THR A 241 2.28 13.16 9.61
N LEU A 242 1.12 13.67 9.28
CA LEU A 242 0.91 15.11 9.24
C LEU A 242 1.06 15.60 10.67
N GLY A 243 2.15 16.33 10.93
CA GLY A 243 2.49 16.90 12.21
C GLY A 243 1.48 17.93 12.69
#